data_18053889ba12425bb5b84b1ec2b93646
#
_entry.id   18053889ba12425bb5b84b1ec2b93646
#
_cell.length_a   1.000
_cell.length_b   1.000
_cell.length_c   1.000
_cell.angle_alpha   90.00
_cell.angle_beta   90.00
_cell.angle_gamma   90.00
#
_symmetry.space_group_name_H-M   'P 1'
#
loop_
_entity.id
_entity.type
_entity.pdbx_description
1 polymer ?
#
loop_
_entity_poly.entity_id
_entity_poly.type
_entity_poly.pdbx_seq_one_letter_code
_entity_poly.pdbx_strand_id
1 'polypeptide(L)'
;MTNSVAMELAPTGTLRAAINLANFLLVTGKKPNGDPDGVAPDMAAAIADDLGVDIKYVPFATPGELADAVSDGAWDIGLIGAEPARAEHIDFTAAYVEIEATYLVLENSPLKQLEDVDQPGIRIAVSARSAYDLYLTRHLKHAELVRAEGLDASYELFVQEGLDALAGLKPRLLFDVETLGQARLLEGRFTAVQLAIGTPANRKDSAVYLRSFVETAKASGLVAQLISQHQVKGLSVAPAI
;
A
#
# COMPACT_ATOMS: atom_id res chain seq x y z
N MET A 1 4.59 -20.47 22.80
CA MET A 1 4.95 -19.76 21.54
C MET A 1 4.51 -18.29 21.56
N THR A 2 3.31 -17.95 22.00
CA THR A 2 2.83 -16.56 22.08
C THR A 2 3.69 -15.62 22.93
N ASN A 3 4.25 -16.09 24.04
CA ASN A 3 5.02 -15.23 24.97
C ASN A 3 6.38 -14.79 24.37
N SER A 4 7.08 -15.64 23.58
CA SER A 4 8.35 -15.28 22.94
C SER A 4 8.14 -14.30 21.79
N VAL A 5 7.07 -14.47 21.00
CA VAL A 5 6.71 -13.58 19.89
C VAL A 5 6.27 -12.21 20.43
N ALA A 6 5.46 -12.16 21.47
CA ALA A 6 5.07 -10.90 22.11
C ALA A 6 6.29 -10.14 22.66
N MET A 7 7.28 -10.83 23.23
CA MET A 7 8.55 -10.20 23.67
C MET A 7 9.40 -9.69 22.51
N GLU A 8 9.36 -10.32 21.35
CA GLU A 8 10.09 -9.87 20.17
C GLU A 8 9.40 -8.70 19.46
N LEU A 9 8.05 -8.75 19.29
CA LEU A 9 7.27 -7.69 18.63
C LEU A 9 6.94 -6.51 19.54
N ALA A 10 6.75 -6.74 20.81
CA ALA A 10 6.37 -5.71 21.78
C ALA A 10 7.23 -5.81 23.06
N PRO A 11 8.55 -5.56 22.96
CA PRO A 11 9.48 -5.77 24.09
C PRO A 11 9.19 -4.87 25.29
N THR A 12 8.43 -3.81 25.11
CA THR A 12 8.00 -2.86 26.16
C THR A 12 6.54 -3.09 26.60
N GLY A 13 5.89 -4.16 26.12
CA GLY A 13 4.46 -4.39 26.29
C GLY A 13 3.56 -3.61 25.32
N THR A 14 4.15 -2.87 24.39
CA THR A 14 3.43 -2.06 23.39
C THR A 14 3.93 -2.37 21.99
N LEU A 15 3.03 -2.80 21.09
CA LEU A 15 3.28 -3.02 19.68
C LEU A 15 3.28 -1.67 18.93
N ARG A 16 4.39 -1.30 18.31
CA ARG A 16 4.48 -0.09 17.49
C ARG A 16 4.13 -0.43 16.03
N ALA A 17 2.96 0.02 15.58
CA ALA A 17 2.45 -0.26 14.25
C ALA A 17 2.64 0.95 13.31
N ALA A 18 3.50 0.80 12.32
CA ALA A 18 3.72 1.81 11.29
C ALA A 18 2.56 1.84 10.28
N ILE A 19 1.94 3.00 10.11
CA ILE A 19 0.77 3.22 9.27
C ILE A 19 1.09 4.22 8.16
N ASN A 20 0.89 3.80 6.91
CA ASN A 20 1.02 4.67 5.74
C ASN A 20 -0.24 5.51 5.53
N LEU A 21 -0.20 6.77 5.91
CA LEU A 21 -1.34 7.70 5.80
C LEU A 21 -1.68 8.08 4.35
N ALA A 22 -0.76 7.91 3.39
CA ALA A 22 -1.04 8.18 1.98
C ALA A 22 -2.02 7.17 1.36
N ASN A 23 -2.23 6.01 1.97
CA ASN A 23 -3.17 5.02 1.46
C ASN A 23 -4.58 5.25 2.03
N PHE A 24 -5.33 6.13 1.38
CA PHE A 24 -6.70 6.52 1.75
C PHE A 24 -7.72 5.37 1.74
N LEU A 25 -7.38 4.22 1.11
CA LEU A 25 -8.22 3.02 1.13
C LEU A 25 -8.03 2.20 2.41
N LEU A 26 -6.83 2.28 3.00
CA LEU A 26 -6.50 1.56 4.23
C LEU A 26 -6.60 2.43 5.48
N VAL A 27 -6.53 3.76 5.30
CA VAL A 27 -6.69 4.76 6.36
C VAL A 27 -7.77 5.73 5.92
N THR A 28 -8.99 5.53 6.41
CA THR A 28 -10.19 6.26 5.98
C THR A 28 -10.49 7.48 6.84
N GLY A 29 -9.80 7.63 7.96
CA GLY A 29 -10.02 8.74 8.88
C GLY A 29 -9.14 8.73 10.12
N LYS A 30 -9.65 9.39 11.16
CA LYS A 30 -9.05 9.42 12.50
C LYS A 30 -10.11 9.15 13.56
N LYS A 31 -9.74 8.39 14.57
CA LYS A 31 -10.55 8.14 15.77
C LYS A 31 -10.61 9.42 16.64
N PRO A 32 -11.58 9.55 17.57
CA PRO A 32 -11.69 10.72 18.46
C PRO A 32 -10.45 11.02 19.30
N ASN A 33 -9.64 10.01 19.60
CA ASN A 33 -8.37 10.15 20.31
C ASN A 33 -7.20 10.60 19.42
N GLY A 34 -7.44 10.79 18.11
CA GLY A 34 -6.44 11.20 17.13
C GLY A 34 -5.72 10.06 16.43
N ASP A 35 -5.91 8.81 16.83
CA ASP A 35 -5.34 7.64 16.17
C ASP A 35 -5.90 7.48 14.74
N PRO A 36 -5.13 6.89 13.82
CA PRO A 36 -5.64 6.56 12.50
C PRO A 36 -6.80 5.57 12.59
N ASP A 37 -7.77 5.71 11.68
CA ASP A 37 -8.93 4.84 11.53
C ASP A 37 -8.96 4.22 10.14
N GLY A 38 -9.31 2.94 10.02
CA GLY A 38 -9.34 2.22 8.75
C GLY A 38 -8.91 0.77 8.85
N VAL A 39 -8.88 0.11 7.70
CA VAL A 39 -8.56 -1.33 7.59
C VAL A 39 -7.15 -1.65 8.13
N ALA A 40 -6.14 -0.85 7.81
CA ALA A 40 -4.78 -1.11 8.27
C ALA A 40 -4.62 -0.88 9.78
N PRO A 41 -5.09 0.22 10.39
CA PRO A 41 -5.07 0.38 11.83
C PRO A 41 -5.80 -0.75 12.58
N ASP A 42 -6.95 -1.18 12.10
CA ASP A 42 -7.72 -2.23 12.76
C ASP A 42 -7.09 -3.62 12.59
N MET A 43 -6.42 -3.91 11.47
CA MET A 43 -5.58 -5.10 11.33
C MET A 43 -4.42 -5.12 12.32
N ALA A 44 -3.78 -3.95 12.53
CA ALA A 44 -2.70 -3.84 13.52
C ALA A 44 -3.22 -3.99 14.96
N ALA A 45 -4.41 -3.44 15.27
CA ALA A 45 -5.07 -3.62 16.54
C ALA A 45 -5.41 -5.09 16.80
N ALA A 46 -5.93 -5.81 15.81
CA ALA A 46 -6.22 -7.23 15.93
C ALA A 46 -4.97 -8.09 16.25
N ILE A 47 -3.78 -7.70 15.74
CA ILE A 47 -2.51 -8.34 16.10
C ILE A 47 -2.16 -8.08 17.57
N ALA A 48 -2.29 -6.82 18.01
CA ALA A 48 -2.01 -6.45 19.39
C ALA A 48 -2.93 -7.18 20.38
N ASP A 49 -4.22 -7.28 20.05
CA ASP A 49 -5.22 -8.00 20.82
C ASP A 49 -4.89 -9.50 20.90
N ASP A 50 -4.51 -10.15 19.81
CA ASP A 50 -4.12 -11.56 19.76
C ASP A 50 -2.86 -11.85 20.60
N LEU A 51 -1.94 -10.89 20.64
CA LEU A 51 -0.71 -10.95 21.45
C LEU A 51 -0.93 -10.56 22.92
N GLY A 52 -2.07 -9.94 23.25
CA GLY A 52 -2.36 -9.42 24.59
C GLY A 52 -1.46 -8.27 25.01
N VAL A 53 -1.12 -7.36 24.08
CA VAL A 53 -0.26 -6.19 24.31
C VAL A 53 -0.96 -4.89 23.90
N ASP A 54 -0.48 -3.75 24.41
CA ASP A 54 -0.94 -2.44 23.98
C ASP A 54 -0.52 -2.14 22.55
N ILE A 55 -1.22 -1.22 21.87
CA ILE A 55 -0.85 -0.74 20.55
C ILE A 55 -0.48 0.75 20.56
N LYS A 56 0.53 1.12 19.77
CA LYS A 56 0.87 2.50 19.45
C LYS A 56 1.03 2.64 17.94
N TYR A 57 0.22 3.50 17.34
CA TYR A 57 0.37 3.81 15.92
C TYR A 57 1.52 4.79 15.69
N VAL A 58 2.34 4.51 14.67
CA VAL A 58 3.44 5.37 14.20
C VAL A 58 3.09 5.79 12.77
N PRO A 59 2.48 6.98 12.59
CA PRO A 59 2.04 7.43 11.28
C PRO A 59 3.21 7.93 10.43
N PHE A 60 3.18 7.61 9.13
CA PHE A 60 4.10 8.11 8.11
C PHE A 60 3.32 8.75 6.96
N ALA A 61 3.81 9.86 6.44
CA ALA A 61 3.15 10.56 5.34
C ALA A 61 3.23 9.78 4.03
N THR A 62 4.32 9.03 3.82
CA THR A 62 4.54 8.23 2.60
C THR A 62 4.97 6.79 2.91
N PRO A 63 4.72 5.84 1.99
CA PRO A 63 5.19 4.47 2.15
C PRO A 63 6.73 4.35 2.08
N GLY A 64 7.38 5.30 1.43
CA GLY A 64 8.84 5.38 1.39
C GLY A 64 9.43 5.69 2.75
N GLU A 65 8.94 6.73 3.44
CA GLU A 65 9.34 7.09 4.79
C GLU A 65 9.13 5.94 5.78
N LEU A 66 7.97 5.25 5.68
CA LEU A 66 7.68 4.09 6.52
C LEU A 66 8.72 2.98 6.30
N ALA A 67 9.05 2.68 5.05
CA ALA A 67 10.04 1.64 4.73
C ALA A 67 11.45 2.01 5.24
N ASP A 68 11.90 3.27 5.08
CA ASP A 68 13.21 3.73 5.54
C ASP A 68 13.35 3.64 7.06
N ALA A 69 12.30 3.97 7.80
CA ALA A 69 12.26 4.00 9.25
C ALA A 69 12.48 2.63 9.92
N VAL A 70 12.47 1.52 9.15
CA VAL A 70 12.81 0.17 9.68
C VAL A 70 14.23 0.12 10.19
N SER A 71 15.16 0.78 9.50
CA SER A 71 16.59 0.80 9.86
C SER A 71 16.84 1.52 11.18
N ASP A 72 15.99 2.46 11.55
CA ASP A 72 16.07 3.21 12.80
C ASP A 72 15.35 2.51 13.96
N GLY A 73 14.74 1.35 13.71
CA GLY A 73 13.95 0.63 14.71
C GLY A 73 12.72 1.42 15.19
N ALA A 74 12.15 2.27 14.33
CA ALA A 74 11.04 3.15 14.68
C ALA A 74 9.72 2.42 14.94
N TRP A 75 9.57 1.21 14.40
CA TRP A 75 8.36 0.41 14.50
C TRP A 75 8.65 -1.10 14.58
N ASP A 76 7.65 -1.87 14.95
CA ASP A 76 7.73 -3.33 15.10
C ASP A 76 7.01 -4.07 13.98
N ILE A 77 5.86 -3.54 13.54
CA ILE A 77 5.16 -3.99 12.32
C ILE A 77 4.85 -2.80 11.42
N GLY A 78 4.87 -3.02 10.10
CA GLY A 78 4.53 -2.00 9.10
C GLY A 78 3.50 -2.52 8.11
N LEU A 79 2.44 -1.75 7.87
CA LEU A 79 1.36 -2.11 6.95
C LEU A 79 1.50 -1.32 5.65
N ILE A 80 2.20 -1.91 4.66
CA ILE A 80 2.49 -1.29 3.35
C ILE A 80 2.50 -2.32 2.22
N GLY A 81 2.60 -1.83 0.98
CA GLY A 81 2.80 -2.70 -0.17
C GLY A 81 4.12 -3.47 -0.08
N ALA A 82 4.04 -4.80 -0.20
CA ALA A 82 5.22 -5.65 -0.30
C ALA A 82 5.88 -5.46 -1.66
N GLU A 83 7.16 -5.08 -1.64
CA GLU A 83 7.98 -4.87 -2.84
C GLU A 83 9.38 -5.43 -2.63
N PRO A 84 10.02 -6.02 -3.66
CA PRO A 84 11.36 -6.60 -3.53
C PRO A 84 12.40 -5.64 -2.95
N ALA A 85 12.38 -4.37 -3.34
CA ALA A 85 13.29 -3.36 -2.80
C ALA A 85 13.12 -3.12 -1.29
N ARG A 86 11.93 -3.31 -0.75
CA ARG A 86 11.63 -3.20 0.68
C ARG A 86 11.99 -4.50 1.43
N ALA A 87 11.88 -5.64 0.75
CA ALA A 87 12.13 -6.96 1.33
C ALA A 87 13.62 -7.20 1.69
N GLU A 88 14.52 -6.30 1.31
CA GLU A 88 15.92 -6.31 1.76
C GLU A 88 16.04 -6.09 3.29
N HIS A 89 15.10 -5.35 3.87
CA HIS A 89 15.12 -4.96 5.29
C HIS A 89 13.85 -5.34 6.05
N ILE A 90 12.79 -5.70 5.33
CA ILE A 90 11.46 -6.01 5.88
C ILE A 90 11.06 -7.43 5.48
N ASP A 91 10.78 -8.27 6.46
CA ASP A 91 10.23 -9.61 6.22
C ASP A 91 8.70 -9.51 6.16
N PHE A 92 8.13 -9.77 4.98
CA PHE A 92 6.70 -9.61 4.71
C PHE A 92 5.92 -10.91 4.90
N THR A 93 4.66 -10.74 5.29
CA THR A 93 3.62 -11.77 5.15
C THR A 93 3.18 -11.90 3.68
N ALA A 94 2.29 -12.86 3.39
CA ALA A 94 1.40 -12.72 2.24
C ALA A 94 0.58 -11.42 2.35
N ALA A 95 0.08 -10.93 1.22
CA ALA A 95 -0.86 -9.83 1.24
C ALA A 95 -2.16 -10.20 1.99
N TYR A 96 -2.70 -9.27 2.75
CA TYR A 96 -4.04 -9.40 3.32
C TYR A 96 -5.10 -8.77 2.41
N VAL A 97 -4.75 -7.72 1.65
CA VAL A 97 -5.59 -7.11 0.62
C VAL A 97 -4.78 -6.77 -0.63
N GLU A 98 -5.48 -6.65 -1.76
CA GLU A 98 -4.94 -6.23 -3.04
C GLU A 98 -5.66 -4.98 -3.53
N ILE A 99 -4.91 -4.11 -4.23
CA ILE A 99 -5.45 -2.93 -4.91
C ILE A 99 -4.95 -2.93 -6.35
N GLU A 100 -5.86 -2.93 -7.33
CA GLU A 100 -5.50 -2.81 -8.73
C GLU A 100 -4.82 -1.47 -9.03
N ALA A 101 -3.76 -1.50 -9.84
CA ALA A 101 -3.10 -0.32 -10.38
C ALA A 101 -3.15 -0.35 -11.92
N THR A 102 -3.48 0.81 -12.50
CA THR A 102 -3.62 0.99 -13.94
C THR A 102 -3.16 2.39 -14.36
N TYR A 103 -3.46 2.80 -15.58
CA TYR A 103 -3.16 4.11 -16.09
C TYR A 103 -4.44 4.91 -16.38
N LEU A 104 -4.40 6.19 -16.07
CA LEU A 104 -5.31 7.22 -16.55
C LEU A 104 -4.65 7.92 -17.75
N VAL A 105 -5.42 8.14 -18.80
CA VAL A 105 -5.02 8.89 -19.98
C VAL A 105 -6.13 9.87 -20.38
N LEU A 106 -5.79 10.91 -21.14
CA LEU A 106 -6.82 11.82 -21.68
C LEU A 106 -7.73 11.06 -22.65
N GLU A 107 -8.99 11.50 -22.78
CA GLU A 107 -10.00 10.86 -23.64
C GLU A 107 -9.53 10.71 -25.09
N ASN A 108 -8.85 11.74 -25.63
CA ASN A 108 -8.31 11.77 -26.98
C ASN A 108 -6.92 11.12 -27.13
N SER A 109 -6.36 10.55 -26.07
CA SER A 109 -5.05 9.90 -26.09
C SER A 109 -4.98 8.77 -27.15
N PRO A 110 -3.86 8.64 -27.88
CA PRO A 110 -3.63 7.51 -28.77
C PRO A 110 -3.41 6.19 -28.04
N LEU A 111 -3.06 6.23 -26.74
CA LEU A 111 -2.88 5.04 -25.92
C LEU A 111 -4.25 4.38 -25.66
N LYS A 112 -4.46 3.15 -26.14
CA LYS A 112 -5.75 2.46 -26.07
C LYS A 112 -5.74 1.27 -25.10
N GLN A 113 -4.59 0.68 -24.88
CA GLN A 113 -4.38 -0.51 -24.06
C GLN A 113 -3.08 -0.37 -23.25
N LEU A 114 -2.89 -1.23 -22.25
CA LEU A 114 -1.74 -1.16 -21.35
C LEU A 114 -0.40 -1.31 -22.08
N GLU A 115 -0.37 -2.12 -23.13
CA GLU A 115 0.80 -2.41 -23.94
C GLU A 115 1.30 -1.20 -24.75
N ASP A 116 0.41 -0.23 -24.99
CA ASP A 116 0.77 1.01 -25.70
C ASP A 116 1.63 1.95 -24.86
N VAL A 117 1.66 1.76 -23.52
CA VAL A 117 2.27 2.71 -22.59
C VAL A 117 3.79 2.58 -22.53
N ASP A 118 4.35 1.36 -22.63
CA ASP A 118 5.81 1.17 -22.57
C ASP A 118 6.48 1.38 -23.95
N GLN A 119 6.42 2.61 -24.48
CA GLN A 119 7.03 2.96 -25.75
C GLN A 119 8.00 4.15 -25.60
N PRO A 120 9.02 4.26 -26.47
CA PRO A 120 9.92 5.42 -26.48
C PRO A 120 9.16 6.73 -26.67
N GLY A 121 9.46 7.70 -25.81
CA GLY A 121 8.86 9.03 -25.84
C GLY A 121 7.58 9.16 -25.01
N ILE A 122 7.02 8.08 -24.49
CA ILE A 122 5.90 8.13 -23.53
C ILE A 122 6.41 8.55 -22.17
N ARG A 123 5.77 9.54 -21.55
CA ARG A 123 6.07 10.09 -20.25
C ARG A 123 4.92 9.80 -19.29
N ILE A 124 5.21 9.14 -18.17
CA ILE A 124 4.22 8.64 -17.20
C ILE A 124 4.42 9.36 -15.87
N ALA A 125 3.41 10.12 -15.42
CA ALA A 125 3.38 10.64 -14.06
C ALA A 125 3.18 9.51 -13.06
N VAL A 126 3.90 9.54 -11.94
CA VAL A 126 3.79 8.54 -10.90
C VAL A 126 4.11 9.12 -9.51
N SER A 127 3.40 8.66 -8.48
CA SER A 127 3.75 9.00 -7.09
C SER A 127 5.03 8.28 -6.68
N ALA A 128 6.06 9.06 -6.38
CA ALA A 128 7.39 8.60 -6.04
C ALA A 128 7.38 7.58 -4.91
N ARG A 129 8.18 6.51 -5.09
CA ARG A 129 8.38 5.44 -4.10
C ARG A 129 7.11 4.70 -3.66
N SER A 130 5.99 4.87 -4.37
CA SER A 130 4.82 4.01 -4.22
C SER A 130 5.13 2.58 -4.67
N ALA A 131 4.32 1.59 -4.25
CA ALA A 131 4.53 0.21 -4.68
C ALA A 131 4.42 0.05 -6.20
N TYR A 132 3.52 0.78 -6.84
CA TYR A 132 3.38 0.75 -8.30
C TYR A 132 4.51 1.52 -9.03
N ASP A 133 5.11 2.58 -8.45
CA ASP A 133 6.35 3.19 -8.99
C ASP A 133 7.50 2.17 -8.96
N LEU A 134 7.70 1.50 -7.82
CA LEU A 134 8.73 0.47 -7.69
C LEU A 134 8.51 -0.70 -8.65
N TYR A 135 7.25 -1.09 -8.87
CA TYR A 135 6.90 -2.09 -9.88
C TYR A 135 7.26 -1.62 -11.28
N LEU A 136 6.80 -0.43 -11.70
CA LEU A 136 7.04 0.13 -13.03
C LEU A 136 8.53 0.36 -13.30
N THR A 137 9.29 0.80 -12.31
CA THR A 137 10.76 0.94 -12.40
C THR A 137 11.45 -0.37 -12.81
N ARG A 138 10.92 -1.52 -12.39
CA ARG A 138 11.50 -2.83 -12.74
C ARG A 138 11.01 -3.39 -14.07
N HIS A 139 9.83 -2.96 -14.55
CA HIS A 139 9.16 -3.61 -15.68
C HIS A 139 9.16 -2.78 -16.97
N LEU A 140 9.12 -1.45 -16.87
CA LEU A 140 9.20 -0.58 -18.03
C LEU A 140 10.61 -0.62 -18.64
N LYS A 141 10.66 -0.61 -19.96
CA LYS A 141 11.89 -0.67 -20.75
C LYS A 141 12.14 0.59 -21.57
N HIS A 142 11.08 1.30 -21.96
CA HIS A 142 11.13 2.36 -22.94
C HIS A 142 10.51 3.67 -22.44
N ALA A 143 9.40 3.61 -21.72
CA ALA A 143 8.70 4.79 -21.23
C ALA A 143 9.45 5.43 -20.05
N GLU A 144 9.30 6.74 -19.91
CA GLU A 144 9.91 7.55 -18.86
C GLU A 144 8.95 7.73 -17.68
N LEU A 145 9.41 7.45 -16.45
CA LEU A 145 8.68 7.74 -15.22
C LEU A 145 9.03 9.14 -14.71
N VAL A 146 8.04 10.03 -14.69
CA VAL A 146 8.15 11.38 -14.12
C VAL A 146 7.52 11.38 -12.74
N ARG A 147 8.33 11.57 -11.72
CA ARG A 147 7.96 11.35 -10.32
C ARG A 147 7.59 12.63 -9.62
N ALA A 148 6.54 12.60 -8.80
CA ALA A 148 6.19 13.64 -7.85
C ALA A 148 5.89 13.05 -6.46
N GLU A 149 6.06 13.84 -5.41
CA GLU A 149 5.87 13.39 -4.04
C GLU A 149 4.39 13.36 -3.65
N GLY A 150 3.81 12.16 -3.65
CA GLY A 150 2.41 11.93 -3.27
C GLY A 150 1.42 11.89 -4.43
N LEU A 151 0.17 11.54 -4.10
CA LEU A 151 -0.88 11.29 -5.09
C LEU A 151 -1.34 12.58 -5.78
N ASP A 152 -1.55 13.65 -5.02
CA ASP A 152 -2.03 14.93 -5.55
C ASP A 152 -0.98 15.57 -6.45
N ALA A 153 0.30 15.58 -6.01
CA ALA A 153 1.38 16.13 -6.80
C ALA A 153 1.62 15.34 -8.10
N SER A 154 1.43 14.02 -8.10
CA SER A 154 1.55 13.23 -9.35
C SER A 154 0.41 13.50 -10.32
N TYR A 155 -0.81 13.73 -9.83
CA TYR A 155 -1.94 14.18 -10.65
C TYR A 155 -1.72 15.58 -11.21
N GLU A 156 -1.29 16.53 -10.38
CA GLU A 156 -0.97 17.90 -10.83
C GLU A 156 0.12 17.90 -11.88
N LEU A 157 1.18 17.13 -11.71
CA LEU A 157 2.28 16.97 -12.66
C LEU A 157 1.78 16.44 -14.01
N PHE A 158 0.91 15.42 -14.00
CA PHE A 158 0.28 14.89 -15.20
C PHE A 158 -0.47 15.99 -15.98
N VAL A 159 -1.26 16.80 -15.29
CA VAL A 159 -2.08 17.85 -15.89
C VAL A 159 -1.22 19.02 -16.38
N GLN A 160 -0.30 19.52 -15.55
CA GLN A 160 0.48 20.75 -15.82
C GLN A 160 1.51 20.55 -16.93
N GLU A 161 2.15 19.38 -16.96
CA GLU A 161 3.16 19.08 -18.00
C GLU A 161 2.58 18.37 -19.22
N GLY A 162 1.28 18.06 -19.22
CA GLY A 162 0.64 17.36 -20.34
C GLY A 162 1.29 16.00 -20.60
N LEU A 163 1.54 15.22 -19.54
CA LEU A 163 2.15 13.90 -19.66
C LEU A 163 1.19 12.91 -20.33
N ASP A 164 1.72 11.83 -20.90
CA ASP A 164 0.93 10.90 -21.72
C ASP A 164 0.02 10.01 -20.88
N ALA A 165 0.43 9.65 -19.65
CA ALA A 165 -0.32 8.82 -18.72
C ALA A 165 -0.04 9.19 -17.27
N LEU A 166 -1.00 8.89 -16.38
CA LEU A 166 -0.84 8.90 -14.92
C LEU A 166 -0.99 7.47 -14.41
N ALA A 167 0.04 6.92 -13.79
CA ALA A 167 0.00 5.63 -13.13
C ALA A 167 -0.51 5.77 -11.68
N GLY A 168 -1.42 4.89 -11.26
CA GLY A 168 -1.94 4.95 -9.91
C GLY A 168 -2.85 3.78 -9.52
N LEU A 169 -3.28 3.81 -8.27
CA LEU A 169 -4.30 2.89 -7.78
C LEU A 169 -5.64 3.19 -8.46
N LYS A 170 -6.28 2.17 -9.00
CA LYS A 170 -7.52 2.31 -9.78
C LYS A 170 -8.62 3.12 -9.08
N PRO A 171 -8.88 2.97 -7.77
CA PRO A 171 -9.89 3.78 -7.08
C PRO A 171 -9.54 5.27 -7.04
N ARG A 172 -8.25 5.63 -6.91
CA ARG A 172 -7.79 7.01 -6.98
C ARG A 172 -7.94 7.56 -8.39
N LEU A 173 -7.52 6.81 -9.38
CA LEU A 173 -7.62 7.24 -10.78
C LEU A 173 -9.07 7.42 -11.25
N LEU A 174 -10.03 6.65 -10.71
CA LEU A 174 -11.45 6.87 -10.98
C LEU A 174 -11.92 8.24 -10.48
N PHE A 175 -11.50 8.63 -9.28
CA PHE A 175 -11.76 9.99 -8.75
C PHE A 175 -11.09 11.06 -9.62
N ASP A 176 -9.85 10.82 -10.07
CA ASP A 176 -9.11 11.76 -10.92
C ASP A 176 -9.77 11.89 -12.30
N VAL A 177 -10.35 10.81 -12.88
CA VAL A 177 -11.16 10.86 -14.12
C VAL A 177 -12.37 11.77 -13.94
N GLU A 178 -13.13 11.61 -12.85
CA GLU A 178 -14.29 12.46 -12.56
C GLU A 178 -13.89 13.93 -12.39
N THR A 179 -12.76 14.18 -11.73
CA THR A 179 -12.25 15.54 -11.49
C THR A 179 -11.81 16.22 -12.78
N LEU A 180 -11.12 15.50 -13.67
CA LEU A 180 -10.61 16.05 -14.93
C LEU A 180 -11.69 16.15 -16.02
N GLY A 181 -12.68 15.26 -16.01
CA GLY A 181 -13.86 15.26 -16.90
C GLY A 181 -13.58 14.92 -18.37
N GLN A 182 -12.32 14.82 -18.79
CA GLN A 182 -11.89 14.47 -20.15
C GLN A 182 -10.77 13.43 -20.11
N ALA A 183 -10.95 12.41 -19.30
CA ALA A 183 -9.99 11.34 -19.10
C ALA A 183 -10.70 9.99 -18.98
N ARG A 184 -9.95 8.93 -19.19
CA ARG A 184 -10.41 7.55 -19.03
C ARG A 184 -9.30 6.69 -18.45
N LEU A 185 -9.68 5.56 -17.86
CA LEU A 185 -8.73 4.52 -17.51
C LEU A 185 -8.45 3.63 -18.73
N LEU A 186 -7.23 3.11 -18.82
CA LEU A 186 -6.96 1.96 -19.67
C LEU A 186 -7.59 0.72 -19.04
N GLU A 187 -8.13 -0.16 -19.88
CA GLU A 187 -8.79 -1.38 -19.42
C GLU A 187 -7.76 -2.35 -18.81
N GLY A 188 -8.16 -3.06 -17.75
CA GLY A 188 -7.30 -3.99 -17.05
C GLY A 188 -6.46 -3.35 -15.94
N ARG A 189 -5.35 -3.98 -15.64
CA ARG A 189 -4.36 -3.55 -14.62
C ARG A 189 -2.96 -3.96 -15.04
N PHE A 190 -1.96 -3.12 -14.84
CA PHE A 190 -0.58 -3.52 -15.04
C PHE A 190 -0.03 -4.31 -13.83
N THR A 191 -0.59 -4.09 -12.63
CA THR A 191 -0.31 -4.88 -11.43
C THR A 191 -1.45 -4.79 -10.42
N ALA A 192 -1.40 -5.65 -9.40
CA ALA A 192 -2.16 -5.49 -8.16
C ALA A 192 -1.16 -5.26 -7.02
N VAL A 193 -1.27 -4.13 -6.35
CA VAL A 193 -0.43 -3.81 -5.19
C VAL A 193 -0.79 -4.74 -4.04
N GLN A 194 0.19 -5.50 -3.57
CA GLN A 194 0.08 -6.49 -2.51
C GLN A 194 0.29 -5.80 -1.16
N LEU A 195 -0.78 -5.49 -0.44
CA LEU A 195 -0.71 -4.87 0.88
C LEU A 195 -0.49 -5.96 1.93
N ALA A 196 0.67 -5.92 2.55
CA ALA A 196 1.12 -6.93 3.50
C ALA A 196 1.50 -6.31 4.84
N ILE A 197 1.75 -7.17 5.82
CA ILE A 197 2.31 -6.80 7.11
C ILE A 197 3.78 -7.19 7.10
N GLY A 198 4.65 -6.24 7.38
CA GLY A 198 6.08 -6.46 7.48
C GLY A 198 6.58 -6.31 8.91
N THR A 199 7.68 -6.98 9.23
CA THR A 199 8.46 -6.80 10.44
C THR A 199 9.94 -6.65 10.06
N PRO A 200 10.81 -6.02 10.87
CA PRO A 200 12.24 -6.00 10.59
C PRO A 200 12.80 -7.41 10.29
N ALA A 201 13.60 -7.56 9.24
CA ALA A 201 14.05 -8.85 8.70
C ALA A 201 14.85 -9.74 9.70
N ASN A 202 15.30 -9.19 10.81
CA ASN A 202 16.00 -9.92 11.87
C ASN A 202 15.08 -10.58 12.91
N ARG A 203 13.74 -10.42 12.78
CA ARG A 203 12.72 -10.93 13.72
C ARG A 203 12.03 -12.19 13.16
N LYS A 204 12.72 -13.31 13.15
CA LYS A 204 12.27 -14.52 12.46
C LYS A 204 11.02 -15.17 13.06
N ASP A 205 10.92 -15.24 14.38
CA ASP A 205 9.75 -15.84 15.06
C ASP A 205 8.51 -14.97 14.85
N SER A 206 8.68 -13.66 14.90
CA SER A 206 7.64 -12.67 14.58
C SER A 206 7.15 -12.80 13.14
N ALA A 207 8.04 -12.97 12.18
CA ALA A 207 7.67 -13.15 10.77
C ALA A 207 6.83 -14.42 10.56
N VAL A 208 7.18 -15.52 11.20
CA VAL A 208 6.41 -16.79 11.14
C VAL A 208 5.01 -16.60 11.74
N TYR A 209 4.92 -15.97 12.91
CA TYR A 209 3.65 -15.67 13.55
C TYR A 209 2.77 -14.77 12.67
N LEU A 210 3.29 -13.67 12.16
CA LEU A 210 2.55 -12.72 11.33
C LEU A 210 2.02 -13.37 10.04
N ARG A 211 2.80 -14.24 9.40
CA ARG A 211 2.33 -15.03 8.24
C ARG A 211 1.13 -15.90 8.59
N SER A 212 1.19 -16.62 9.72
CA SER A 212 0.06 -17.43 10.19
C SER A 212 -1.15 -16.58 10.55
N PHE A 213 -0.94 -15.44 11.21
CA PHE A 213 -2.01 -14.52 11.59
C PHE A 213 -2.76 -14.00 10.33
N VAL A 214 -2.03 -13.55 9.30
CA VAL A 214 -2.64 -13.03 8.07
C VAL A 214 -3.49 -14.09 7.37
N GLU A 215 -2.99 -15.33 7.22
CA GLU A 215 -3.79 -16.41 6.61
C GLU A 215 -5.03 -16.74 7.43
N THR A 216 -4.91 -16.75 8.77
CA THR A 216 -6.05 -16.94 9.68
C THR A 216 -7.06 -15.79 9.55
N ALA A 217 -6.60 -14.54 9.49
CA ALA A 217 -7.45 -13.36 9.34
C ALA A 217 -8.21 -13.36 7.99
N LYS A 218 -7.58 -13.82 6.92
CA LYS A 218 -8.27 -14.03 5.62
C LYS A 218 -9.31 -15.14 5.71
N ALA A 219 -8.93 -16.29 6.23
CA ALA A 219 -9.79 -17.47 6.32
C ALA A 219 -10.99 -17.29 7.25
N SER A 220 -10.83 -16.57 8.36
CA SER A 220 -11.90 -16.27 9.33
C SER A 220 -12.88 -15.20 8.83
N GLY A 221 -12.55 -14.50 7.74
CA GLY A 221 -13.33 -13.39 7.22
C GLY A 221 -13.06 -12.04 7.91
N LEU A 222 -12.10 -11.96 8.84
CA LEU A 222 -11.76 -10.69 9.53
C LEU A 222 -11.43 -9.60 8.52
N VAL A 223 -10.58 -9.88 7.52
CA VAL A 223 -10.19 -8.89 6.51
C VAL A 223 -11.41 -8.38 5.72
N ALA A 224 -12.29 -9.27 5.29
CA ALA A 224 -13.54 -8.90 4.59
C ALA A 224 -14.46 -8.07 5.48
N GLN A 225 -14.56 -8.41 6.75
CA GLN A 225 -15.34 -7.65 7.75
C GLN A 225 -14.80 -6.22 7.89
N LEU A 226 -13.48 -6.03 8.03
CA LEU A 226 -12.86 -4.71 8.17
C LEU A 226 -13.08 -3.85 6.91
N ILE A 227 -12.93 -4.42 5.69
CA ILE A 227 -13.24 -3.73 4.44
C ILE A 227 -14.70 -3.25 4.42
N SER A 228 -15.64 -4.11 4.83
CA SER A 228 -17.07 -3.77 4.90
C SER A 228 -17.37 -2.72 5.96
N GLN A 229 -16.76 -2.83 7.15
CA GLN A 229 -16.94 -1.89 8.27
C GLN A 229 -16.52 -0.48 7.88
N HIS A 230 -15.40 -0.33 7.18
CA HIS A 230 -14.90 0.96 6.70
C HIS A 230 -15.50 1.38 5.36
N GLN A 231 -16.44 0.60 4.79
CA GLN A 231 -17.15 0.88 3.54
C GLN A 231 -16.21 1.17 2.35
N VAL A 232 -15.04 0.54 2.32
CA VAL A 232 -14.00 0.82 1.32
C VAL A 232 -14.32 0.08 0.02
N LYS A 233 -14.33 0.84 -1.08
CA LYS A 233 -14.48 0.29 -2.44
C LYS A 233 -13.12 0.22 -3.12
N GLY A 234 -12.89 -0.86 -3.89
CA GLY A 234 -11.63 -1.05 -4.64
C GLY A 234 -10.52 -1.78 -3.86
N LEU A 235 -10.84 -2.28 -2.66
CA LEU A 235 -10.05 -3.31 -1.98
C LEU A 235 -10.64 -4.68 -2.24
N SER A 236 -9.79 -5.68 -2.42
CA SER A 236 -10.16 -7.10 -2.39
C SER A 236 -9.31 -7.85 -1.37
N VAL A 237 -9.91 -8.84 -0.72
CA VAL A 237 -9.14 -9.77 0.12
C VAL A 237 -8.18 -10.52 -0.79
N ALA A 238 -6.90 -10.55 -0.41
CA ALA A 238 -5.90 -11.27 -1.19
C ALA A 238 -6.16 -12.79 -1.14
N PRO A 239 -5.81 -13.54 -2.20
CA PRO A 239 -5.92 -15.00 -2.20
C PRO A 239 -5.18 -15.64 -1.03
N ALA A 240 -5.68 -16.78 -0.55
CA ALA A 240 -4.93 -17.63 0.38
C ALA A 240 -3.69 -18.23 -0.31
N ILE A 241 -2.62 -18.46 0.43
CA ILE A 241 -1.40 -19.13 -0.04
C ILE A 241 -1.35 -20.56 0.51
#